data_346f2a6eb8287372c03efb0853e11577
#
_entry.id   346f2a6eb8287372c03efb0853e11577
#
_cell.length_a   1.000
_cell.length_b   1.000
_cell.length_c   1.000
_cell.angle_alpha   90.00
_cell.angle_beta   90.00
_cell.angle_gamma   90.00
#
_symmetry.space_group_name_H-M   'P 1'
#
loop_
_entity.id
_entity.type
_entity.pdbx_description
1 polymer ?
#
loop_
_entity_poly.entity_id
_entity_poly.type
_entity_poly.pdbx_seq_one_letter_code
_entity_poly.pdbx_strand_id
1 'polypeptide(L)'
;HVKEVALGENGIIEGAKPGTVLIDMSSIAPLASREISEALKAKGIDMLDAPVSGGEPKAIDGTLSVMVGGDKAIFDKYYDLMKAMAGSVVHTGEIGAGNVTKLANQVIVALNIAAMSEALTLATKAGVNPDLVYQAIRGGLAGSTVLDAKAPMVMDRNFKPGFRIDLHIKDLANALDTSHGVGAQLPLTAAVMEMMQALRADGLGTADHSALACYYEKLAKVEVTR
;
A
#
# COMPACT_ATOMS: atom_id res chain seq x y z
N HIS A 1 14.10 0.24 10.27
CA HIS A 1 14.69 1.43 9.61
C HIS A 1 14.11 2.74 10.15
N VAL A 2 12.76 3.00 10.08
CA VAL A 2 12.19 4.28 10.57
C VAL A 2 12.52 4.50 12.05
N LYS A 3 12.36 3.48 12.89
CA LYS A 3 12.69 3.54 14.31
C LYS A 3 14.18 3.83 14.54
N GLU A 4 15.05 3.27 13.73
CA GLU A 4 16.49 3.51 13.75
C GLU A 4 16.82 4.97 13.36
N VAL A 5 16.24 5.47 12.26
CA VAL A 5 16.43 6.87 11.82
C VAL A 5 15.86 7.87 12.83
N ALA A 6 14.72 7.56 13.42
CA ALA A 6 14.08 8.46 14.37
C ALA A 6 14.72 8.42 15.77
N LEU A 7 15.04 7.25 16.30
CA LEU A 7 15.38 7.02 17.71
C LEU A 7 16.77 6.40 17.94
N GLY A 8 17.46 5.98 16.87
CA GLY A 8 18.77 5.34 16.97
C GLY A 8 19.89 6.32 17.30
N GLU A 9 21.10 5.80 17.43
CA GLU A 9 22.31 6.60 17.57
C GLU A 9 22.48 7.56 16.38
N ASN A 10 22.70 8.82 16.64
CA ASN A 10 22.69 9.93 15.66
C ASN A 10 21.33 10.10 14.95
N GLY A 11 20.25 9.57 15.50
CA GLY A 11 18.89 9.71 14.98
C GLY A 11 18.29 11.10 15.20
N ILE A 12 17.09 11.30 14.64
CA ILE A 12 16.36 12.59 14.73
C ILE A 12 16.20 13.05 16.18
N ILE A 13 15.94 12.12 17.11
CA ILE A 13 15.73 12.40 18.54
C ILE A 13 16.94 13.08 19.22
N GLU A 14 18.15 12.87 18.71
CA GLU A 14 19.37 13.46 19.27
C GLU A 14 19.69 14.83 18.67
N GLY A 15 19.38 15.04 17.38
CA GLY A 15 19.74 16.26 16.67
C GLY A 15 18.63 17.31 16.59
N ALA A 16 17.36 16.92 16.72
CA ALA A 16 16.24 17.83 16.60
C ALA A 16 16.00 18.62 17.90
N LYS A 17 15.61 19.89 17.73
CA LYS A 17 15.27 20.79 18.86
C LYS A 17 13.82 20.62 19.29
N PRO A 18 13.47 20.93 20.56
CA PRO A 18 12.08 21.06 20.97
C PRO A 18 11.30 22.01 20.04
N GLY A 19 10.08 21.61 19.67
CA GLY A 19 9.24 22.32 18.70
C GLY A 19 9.42 21.88 17.24
N THR A 20 10.38 20.98 16.95
CA THR A 20 10.48 20.29 15.65
C THR A 20 9.30 19.33 15.47
N VAL A 21 8.85 19.15 14.24
CA VAL A 21 7.83 18.15 13.88
C VAL A 21 8.43 17.15 12.89
N LEU A 22 8.35 15.85 13.21
CA LEU A 22 8.65 14.78 12.29
C LEU A 22 7.37 14.41 11.51
N ILE A 23 7.40 14.52 10.18
CA ILE A 23 6.35 14.01 9.29
C ILE A 23 6.90 12.76 8.63
N ASP A 24 6.51 11.58 9.14
CA ASP A 24 6.95 10.29 8.59
C ASP A 24 6.00 9.81 7.51
N MET A 25 6.46 9.82 6.27
CA MET A 25 5.67 9.37 5.11
C MET A 25 5.87 7.89 4.78
N SER A 26 6.50 7.13 5.66
CA SER A 26 6.75 5.70 5.50
C SER A 26 5.51 4.87 5.84
N SER A 27 5.37 3.73 5.15
CA SER A 27 4.39 2.69 5.52
C SER A 27 5.01 1.71 6.51
N ILE A 28 4.67 1.87 7.78
CA ILE A 28 5.12 1.03 8.90
C ILE A 28 3.94 0.53 9.74
N ALA A 29 4.21 -0.34 10.70
CA ALA A 29 3.18 -0.77 11.65
C ALA A 29 2.65 0.43 12.47
N PRO A 30 1.33 0.59 12.64
CA PRO A 30 0.75 1.69 13.41
C PRO A 30 1.26 1.79 14.86
N LEU A 31 1.53 0.64 15.48
CA LEU A 31 2.13 0.59 16.82
C LEU A 31 3.53 1.22 16.84
N ALA A 32 4.33 0.96 15.81
CA ALA A 32 5.67 1.57 15.71
C ALA A 32 5.59 3.09 15.59
N SER A 33 4.62 3.64 14.84
CA SER A 33 4.39 5.09 14.77
C SER A 33 4.06 5.68 16.16
N ARG A 34 3.23 4.99 16.94
CA ARG A 34 2.87 5.42 18.31
C ARG A 34 4.07 5.40 19.24
N GLU A 35 4.87 4.32 19.24
CA GLU A 35 6.07 4.20 20.05
C GLU A 35 7.11 5.28 19.73
N ILE A 36 7.34 5.55 18.42
CA ILE A 36 8.26 6.59 17.97
C ILE A 36 7.76 7.97 18.42
N SER A 37 6.49 8.25 18.21
CA SER A 37 5.87 9.52 18.62
C SER A 37 5.96 9.78 20.11
N GLU A 38 5.72 8.76 20.95
CA GLU A 38 5.84 8.87 22.41
C GLU A 38 7.28 9.21 22.83
N ALA A 39 8.28 8.52 22.26
CA ALA A 39 9.67 8.78 22.55
C ALA A 39 10.10 10.18 22.11
N LEU A 40 9.68 10.65 20.93
CA LEU A 40 9.98 11.99 20.42
C LEU A 40 9.30 13.07 21.27
N LYS A 41 8.07 12.84 21.71
CA LYS A 41 7.29 13.79 22.54
C LYS A 41 7.96 14.04 23.87
N ALA A 42 8.63 13.05 24.47
CA ALA A 42 9.43 13.22 25.69
C ALA A 42 10.60 14.20 25.52
N LYS A 43 11.00 14.51 24.28
CA LYS A 43 12.01 15.51 23.91
C LYS A 43 11.40 16.81 23.36
N GLY A 44 10.08 16.97 23.40
CA GLY A 44 9.38 18.12 22.85
C GLY A 44 9.33 18.14 21.32
N ILE A 45 9.46 16.99 20.69
CA ILE A 45 9.37 16.80 19.23
C ILE A 45 8.02 16.14 18.94
N ASP A 46 7.21 16.77 18.10
CA ASP A 46 5.93 16.21 17.67
C ASP A 46 6.09 15.32 16.42
N MET A 47 5.10 14.45 16.19
CA MET A 47 5.12 13.56 15.03
C MET A 47 3.74 13.46 14.36
N LEU A 48 3.75 13.42 13.02
CA LEU A 48 2.64 12.96 12.19
C LEU A 48 3.07 11.70 11.44
N ASP A 49 2.24 10.66 11.43
CA ASP A 49 2.38 9.54 10.49
C ASP A 49 1.55 9.84 9.24
N ALA A 50 2.21 9.95 8.10
CA ALA A 50 1.64 10.49 6.88
C ALA A 50 1.93 9.62 5.64
N PRO A 51 1.68 8.29 5.68
CA PRO A 51 1.92 7.41 4.54
C PRO A 51 1.13 7.84 3.31
N VAL A 52 1.66 7.44 2.15
CA VAL A 52 1.17 7.88 0.85
C VAL A 52 0.65 6.73 -0.01
N SER A 53 -0.24 7.04 -0.95
CA SER A 53 -0.71 6.15 -2.00
C SER A 53 -0.67 6.86 -3.35
N GLY A 54 -0.38 6.08 -4.43
CA GLY A 54 -0.34 6.58 -5.80
C GLY A 54 0.86 6.08 -6.60
N GLY A 55 1.90 5.58 -5.90
CA GLY A 55 3.13 5.09 -6.51
C GLY A 55 3.95 6.18 -7.21
N GLU A 56 4.97 5.75 -7.96
CA GLU A 56 5.89 6.64 -8.66
C GLU A 56 5.19 7.65 -9.60
N PRO A 57 4.19 7.24 -10.43
CA PRO A 57 3.53 8.20 -11.32
C PRO A 57 2.91 9.38 -10.60
N LYS A 58 2.18 9.13 -9.50
CA LYS A 58 1.56 10.21 -8.73
C LYS A 58 2.55 11.01 -7.88
N ALA A 59 3.70 10.43 -7.55
CA ALA A 59 4.80 11.17 -6.93
C ALA A 59 5.43 12.18 -7.92
N ILE A 60 5.63 11.75 -9.17
CA ILE A 60 6.14 12.62 -10.25
C ILE A 60 5.16 13.77 -10.52
N ASP A 61 3.86 13.48 -10.59
CA ASP A 61 2.81 14.45 -10.91
C ASP A 61 2.42 15.34 -9.72
N GLY A 62 2.93 15.08 -8.50
CA GLY A 62 2.53 15.79 -7.29
C GLY A 62 1.06 15.55 -6.90
N THR A 63 0.50 14.38 -7.24
CA THR A 63 -0.92 14.04 -7.02
C THR A 63 -1.13 12.87 -6.06
N LEU A 64 -0.18 12.62 -5.16
CA LEU A 64 -0.29 11.58 -4.14
C LEU A 64 -1.54 11.76 -3.26
N SER A 65 -2.01 10.67 -2.69
CA SER A 65 -2.96 10.69 -1.57
C SER A 65 -2.17 10.50 -0.28
N VAL A 66 -2.25 11.46 0.64
CA VAL A 66 -1.58 11.44 1.95
C VAL A 66 -2.62 11.19 3.04
N MET A 67 -2.38 10.18 3.87
CA MET A 67 -3.26 9.76 4.96
C MET A 67 -2.58 10.11 6.27
N VAL A 68 -3.09 11.09 7.02
CA VAL A 68 -2.34 11.67 8.15
C VAL A 68 -2.98 11.32 9.49
N GLY A 69 -2.15 10.76 10.37
CA GLY A 69 -2.46 10.57 11.78
C GLY A 69 -1.61 11.48 12.66
N GLY A 70 -2.17 11.94 13.76
CA GLY A 70 -1.51 12.79 14.74
C GLY A 70 -2.36 13.97 15.18
N ASP A 71 -1.76 14.88 15.92
CA ASP A 71 -2.45 16.06 16.44
C ASP A 71 -3.03 16.95 15.33
N LYS A 72 -4.31 17.31 15.47
CA LYS A 72 -5.04 18.08 14.45
C LYS A 72 -4.48 19.48 14.23
N ALA A 73 -4.03 20.15 15.28
CA ALA A 73 -3.48 21.51 15.16
C ALA A 73 -2.11 21.48 14.45
N ILE A 74 -1.31 20.42 14.68
CA ILE A 74 -0.05 20.19 13.97
C ILE A 74 -0.34 19.84 12.51
N PHE A 75 -1.32 18.98 12.24
CA PHE A 75 -1.78 18.70 10.87
C PHE A 75 -2.15 19.99 10.13
N ASP A 76 -2.98 20.84 10.72
CA ASP A 76 -3.44 22.09 10.08
C ASP A 76 -2.26 23.03 9.78
N LYS A 77 -1.29 23.11 10.70
CA LYS A 77 -0.09 23.93 10.52
C LYS A 77 0.78 23.49 9.33
N TYR A 78 0.84 22.18 9.06
CA TYR A 78 1.69 21.62 7.99
C TYR A 78 0.91 21.12 6.78
N TYR A 79 -0.40 21.42 6.70
CA TYR A 79 -1.26 20.99 5.60
C TYR A 79 -0.72 21.41 4.23
N ASP A 80 -0.37 22.70 4.07
CA ASP A 80 0.11 23.24 2.78
C ASP A 80 1.45 22.61 2.36
N LEU A 81 2.32 22.27 3.31
CA LEU A 81 3.57 21.58 3.04
C LEU A 81 3.30 20.18 2.42
N MET A 82 2.38 19.42 3.01
CA MET A 82 1.99 18.11 2.49
C MET A 82 1.22 18.25 1.17
N LYS A 83 0.38 19.28 1.04
CA LYS A 83 -0.39 19.56 -0.17
C LYS A 83 0.46 19.89 -1.37
N ALA A 84 1.70 20.39 -1.19
CA ALA A 84 2.62 20.70 -2.27
C ALA A 84 3.02 19.46 -3.11
N MET A 85 2.90 18.24 -2.57
CA MET A 85 3.22 16.98 -3.25
C MET A 85 2.00 16.06 -3.45
N ALA A 86 0.80 16.54 -3.10
CA ALA A 86 -0.38 15.69 -3.00
C ALA A 86 -1.63 16.29 -3.66
N GLY A 87 -2.37 15.46 -4.36
CA GLY A 87 -3.73 15.78 -4.84
C GLY A 87 -4.74 15.76 -3.69
N SER A 88 -4.53 14.89 -2.69
CA SER A 88 -5.40 14.75 -1.52
C SER A 88 -4.57 14.59 -0.25
N VAL A 89 -4.95 15.32 0.81
CA VAL A 89 -4.34 15.19 2.15
C VAL A 89 -5.47 15.11 3.16
N VAL A 90 -5.57 14.01 3.89
CA VAL A 90 -6.69 13.75 4.80
C VAL A 90 -6.18 13.42 6.19
N HIS A 91 -6.64 14.17 7.19
CA HIS A 91 -6.44 13.82 8.59
C HIS A 91 -7.41 12.70 8.99
N THR A 92 -6.87 11.57 9.38
CA THR A 92 -7.64 10.33 9.62
C THR A 92 -7.79 9.98 11.10
N GLY A 93 -7.18 10.75 11.99
CA GLY A 93 -7.27 10.56 13.44
C GLY A 93 -5.95 10.79 14.16
N GLU A 94 -5.84 10.25 15.37
CA GLU A 94 -4.65 10.32 16.21
C GLU A 94 -3.45 9.58 15.60
N ILE A 95 -2.28 9.74 16.22
CA ILE A 95 -1.03 9.08 15.77
C ILE A 95 -1.22 7.58 15.54
N GLY A 96 -0.76 7.09 14.40
CA GLY A 96 -0.96 5.73 13.91
C GLY A 96 -2.19 5.58 13.00
N ALA A 97 -3.15 6.53 13.00
CA ALA A 97 -4.34 6.44 12.15
C ALA A 97 -4.01 6.56 10.65
N GLY A 98 -2.98 7.33 10.29
CA GLY A 98 -2.48 7.39 8.91
C GLY A 98 -2.02 6.02 8.43
N ASN A 99 -1.19 5.33 9.22
CA ASN A 99 -0.72 3.99 8.88
C ASN A 99 -1.85 2.95 8.90
N VAL A 100 -2.82 3.00 9.83
CA VAL A 100 -4.03 2.13 9.77
C VAL A 100 -4.79 2.36 8.46
N THR A 101 -4.99 3.61 8.06
CA THR A 101 -5.67 3.95 6.80
C THR A 101 -4.89 3.43 5.59
N LYS A 102 -3.56 3.51 5.63
CA LYS A 102 -2.69 2.93 4.60
C LYS A 102 -2.81 1.41 4.54
N LEU A 103 -2.89 0.72 5.67
CA LEU A 103 -3.10 -0.74 5.69
C LEU A 103 -4.46 -1.11 5.07
N ALA A 104 -5.52 -0.37 5.38
CA ALA A 104 -6.83 -0.56 4.75
C ALA A 104 -6.77 -0.37 3.22
N ASN A 105 -6.04 0.67 2.75
CA ASN A 105 -5.77 0.85 1.32
C ASN A 105 -5.06 -0.37 0.72
N GLN A 106 -4.02 -0.89 1.37
CA GLN A 106 -3.24 -2.02 0.85
C GLN A 106 -4.05 -3.31 0.80
N VAL A 107 -4.93 -3.56 1.77
CA VAL A 107 -5.90 -4.66 1.74
C VAL A 107 -6.78 -4.57 0.48
N ILE A 108 -7.40 -3.42 0.24
CA ILE A 108 -8.27 -3.21 -0.94
C ILE A 108 -7.48 -3.38 -2.24
N VAL A 109 -6.27 -2.82 -2.34
CA VAL A 109 -5.42 -2.97 -3.53
C VAL A 109 -5.08 -4.44 -3.80
N ALA A 110 -4.67 -5.19 -2.77
CA ALA A 110 -4.33 -6.61 -2.91
C ALA A 110 -5.53 -7.44 -3.38
N LEU A 111 -6.70 -7.23 -2.76
CA LEU A 111 -7.92 -7.96 -3.10
C LEU A 111 -8.45 -7.59 -4.49
N ASN A 112 -8.33 -6.34 -4.90
CA ASN A 112 -8.67 -5.94 -6.27
C ASN A 112 -7.76 -6.61 -7.30
N ILE A 113 -6.45 -6.73 -7.03
CA ILE A 113 -5.52 -7.45 -7.93
C ILE A 113 -5.88 -8.94 -7.98
N ALA A 114 -6.18 -9.56 -6.83
CA ALA A 114 -6.59 -10.96 -6.79
C ALA A 114 -7.89 -11.20 -7.58
N ALA A 115 -8.92 -10.41 -7.34
CA ALA A 115 -10.20 -10.51 -8.03
C ALA A 115 -10.05 -10.31 -9.55
N MET A 116 -9.29 -9.30 -9.98
CA MET A 116 -8.94 -9.08 -11.39
C MET A 116 -8.24 -10.30 -12.00
N SER A 117 -7.25 -10.83 -11.28
CA SER A 117 -6.44 -11.97 -11.75
C SER A 117 -7.29 -13.23 -11.92
N GLU A 118 -8.16 -13.54 -10.96
CA GLU A 118 -9.12 -14.66 -11.08
C GLU A 118 -10.05 -14.46 -12.27
N ALA A 119 -10.64 -13.28 -12.40
CA ALA A 119 -11.62 -12.98 -13.47
C ALA A 119 -11.01 -13.10 -14.87
N LEU A 120 -9.81 -12.53 -15.08
CA LEU A 120 -9.13 -12.61 -16.37
C LEU A 120 -8.64 -14.02 -16.68
N THR A 121 -8.18 -14.77 -15.67
CA THR A 121 -7.82 -16.19 -15.82
C THR A 121 -9.04 -17.04 -16.18
N LEU A 122 -10.20 -16.82 -15.54
CA LEU A 122 -11.45 -17.48 -15.88
C LEU A 122 -11.84 -17.19 -17.34
N ALA A 123 -11.82 -15.93 -17.75
CA ALA A 123 -12.16 -15.52 -19.11
C ALA A 123 -11.26 -16.21 -20.14
N THR A 124 -9.95 -16.16 -19.93
CA THR A 124 -8.96 -16.80 -20.80
C THR A 124 -9.19 -18.32 -20.89
N LYS A 125 -9.42 -18.97 -19.74
CA LYS A 125 -9.68 -20.43 -19.71
C LYS A 125 -10.97 -20.83 -20.41
N ALA A 126 -11.99 -19.93 -20.40
CA ALA A 126 -13.24 -20.11 -21.12
C ALA A 126 -13.16 -19.77 -22.62
N GLY A 127 -11.99 -19.36 -23.11
CA GLY A 127 -11.79 -19.00 -24.52
C GLY A 127 -12.29 -17.59 -24.88
N VAL A 128 -12.52 -16.73 -23.88
CA VAL A 128 -12.92 -15.34 -24.09
C VAL A 128 -11.69 -14.45 -24.05
N ASN A 129 -11.58 -13.50 -24.98
CA ASN A 129 -10.47 -12.56 -25.03
C ASN A 129 -10.49 -11.66 -23.77
N PRO A 130 -9.44 -11.70 -22.92
CA PRO A 130 -9.40 -10.97 -21.66
C PRO A 130 -9.40 -9.44 -21.84
N ASP A 131 -8.91 -8.90 -22.96
CA ASP A 131 -8.96 -7.48 -23.25
C ASP A 131 -10.41 -7.00 -23.52
N LEU A 132 -11.21 -7.78 -24.24
CA LEU A 132 -12.61 -7.48 -24.43
C LEU A 132 -13.41 -7.56 -23.13
N VAL A 133 -13.08 -8.52 -22.26
CA VAL A 133 -13.67 -8.59 -20.92
C VAL A 133 -13.33 -7.35 -20.12
N TYR A 134 -12.03 -6.97 -20.05
CA TYR A 134 -11.59 -5.76 -19.39
C TYR A 134 -12.35 -4.52 -19.87
N GLN A 135 -12.44 -4.33 -21.19
CA GLN A 135 -13.14 -3.18 -21.77
C GLN A 135 -14.63 -3.16 -21.40
N ALA A 136 -15.28 -4.33 -21.38
CA ALA A 136 -16.71 -4.45 -21.07
C ALA A 136 -17.04 -4.13 -19.61
N ILE A 137 -16.17 -4.50 -18.66
CA ILE A 137 -16.48 -4.42 -17.22
C ILE A 137 -15.92 -3.18 -16.55
N ARG A 138 -14.90 -2.53 -17.12
CA ARG A 138 -14.19 -1.41 -16.45
C ARG A 138 -15.07 -0.20 -16.12
N GLY A 139 -16.13 0.03 -16.88
CA GLY A 139 -17.08 1.13 -16.66
C GLY A 139 -18.22 0.79 -15.70
N GLY A 140 -18.34 -0.45 -15.24
CA GLY A 140 -19.35 -0.93 -14.32
C GLY A 140 -18.87 -1.04 -12.87
N LEU A 141 -19.65 -1.73 -12.03
CA LEU A 141 -19.33 -1.93 -10.61
C LEU A 141 -18.04 -2.72 -10.37
N ALA A 142 -17.59 -3.52 -11.34
CA ALA A 142 -16.32 -4.24 -11.28
C ALA A 142 -15.12 -3.34 -11.56
N GLY A 143 -15.33 -2.13 -12.06
CA GLY A 143 -14.28 -1.17 -12.37
C GLY A 143 -13.54 -0.69 -11.11
N SER A 144 -12.24 -0.46 -11.24
CA SER A 144 -11.41 0.14 -10.20
C SER A 144 -10.16 0.75 -10.81
N THR A 145 -9.54 1.70 -10.11
CA THR A 145 -8.21 2.22 -10.50
C THR A 145 -7.17 1.10 -10.60
N VAL A 146 -7.30 0.07 -9.75
CA VAL A 146 -6.41 -1.11 -9.80
C VAL A 146 -6.64 -1.90 -11.08
N LEU A 147 -7.89 -2.17 -11.46
CA LEU A 147 -8.21 -2.86 -12.70
C LEU A 147 -7.62 -2.12 -13.91
N ASP A 148 -7.84 -0.79 -13.98
CA ASP A 148 -7.34 0.02 -15.09
C ASP A 148 -5.82 0.09 -15.16
N ALA A 149 -5.14 0.13 -14.02
CA ALA A 149 -3.68 0.19 -13.97
C ALA A 149 -3.01 -1.17 -14.21
N LYS A 150 -3.63 -2.28 -13.77
CA LYS A 150 -2.95 -3.57 -13.68
C LYS A 150 -3.40 -4.61 -14.73
N ALA A 151 -4.64 -4.56 -15.22
CA ALA A 151 -5.09 -5.49 -16.24
C ALA A 151 -4.26 -5.39 -17.54
N PRO A 152 -3.96 -4.17 -18.07
CA PRO A 152 -3.06 -4.06 -19.22
C PRO A 152 -1.67 -4.63 -18.97
N MET A 153 -1.09 -4.40 -17.78
CA MET A 153 0.23 -4.94 -17.41
C MET A 153 0.25 -6.47 -17.47
N VAL A 154 -0.79 -7.12 -16.93
CA VAL A 154 -0.93 -8.58 -16.97
C VAL A 154 -1.03 -9.08 -18.41
N MET A 155 -1.93 -8.50 -19.20
CA MET A 155 -2.17 -8.91 -20.58
C MET A 155 -0.98 -8.66 -21.51
N ASP A 156 -0.16 -7.64 -21.23
CA ASP A 156 1.08 -7.32 -21.96
C ASP A 156 2.31 -8.04 -21.39
N ARG A 157 2.13 -8.87 -20.34
CA ARG A 157 3.23 -9.57 -19.64
C ARG A 157 4.31 -8.61 -19.13
N ASN A 158 3.92 -7.36 -18.81
CA ASN A 158 4.82 -6.33 -18.31
C ASN A 158 4.75 -6.23 -16.79
N PHE A 159 5.57 -7.00 -16.11
CA PHE A 159 5.68 -7.01 -14.65
C PHE A 159 6.83 -6.14 -14.12
N LYS A 160 7.24 -5.11 -14.88
CA LYS A 160 8.17 -4.09 -14.38
C LYS A 160 7.56 -3.40 -13.16
N PRO A 161 8.26 -3.36 -12.01
CA PRO A 161 7.64 -2.97 -10.76
C PRO A 161 7.34 -1.48 -10.69
N GLY A 162 6.06 -1.11 -10.55
CA GLY A 162 5.61 0.12 -9.91
C GLY A 162 5.49 -0.08 -8.39
N PHE A 163 5.10 -1.30 -7.95
CA PHE A 163 5.10 -1.71 -6.56
C PHE A 163 5.36 -3.21 -6.44
N ARG A 164 6.48 -3.59 -5.79
CA ARG A 164 6.95 -4.97 -5.73
C ARG A 164 6.10 -5.88 -4.85
N ILE A 165 6.02 -7.15 -5.19
CA ILE A 165 5.40 -8.21 -4.37
C ILE A 165 5.98 -8.19 -2.94
N ASP A 166 7.31 -8.14 -2.78
CA ASP A 166 7.96 -8.11 -1.46
C ASP A 166 7.48 -6.97 -0.56
N LEU A 167 7.25 -5.78 -1.14
CA LEU A 167 6.73 -4.64 -0.40
C LEU A 167 5.25 -4.81 -0.04
N HIS A 168 4.47 -5.44 -0.92
CA HIS A 168 3.07 -5.73 -0.64
C HIS A 168 2.92 -6.79 0.44
N ILE A 169 3.72 -7.85 0.42
CA ILE A 169 3.80 -8.86 1.49
C ILE A 169 4.08 -8.17 2.85
N LYS A 170 5.05 -7.26 2.91
CA LYS A 170 5.33 -6.49 4.12
C LYS A 170 4.11 -5.70 4.60
N ASP A 171 3.39 -5.05 3.69
CA ASP A 171 2.21 -4.26 4.05
C ASP A 171 1.06 -5.15 4.54
N LEU A 172 0.82 -6.30 3.88
CA LEU A 172 -0.20 -7.26 4.30
C LEU A 172 0.15 -7.93 5.64
N ALA A 173 1.43 -8.21 5.90
CA ALA A 173 1.88 -8.70 7.20
C ALA A 173 1.55 -7.68 8.31
N ASN A 174 1.87 -6.40 8.10
CA ASN A 174 1.50 -5.33 9.04
C ASN A 174 -0.02 -5.22 9.22
N ALA A 175 -0.81 -5.44 8.14
CA ALA A 175 -2.27 -5.42 8.23
C ALA A 175 -2.81 -6.58 9.08
N LEU A 176 -2.29 -7.80 8.88
CA LEU A 176 -2.67 -8.99 9.65
C LEU A 176 -2.26 -8.88 11.12
N ASP A 177 -1.04 -8.42 11.41
CA ASP A 177 -0.57 -8.19 12.78
C ASP A 177 -1.45 -7.16 13.50
N THR A 178 -1.74 -6.04 12.82
CA THR A 178 -2.63 -5.00 13.36
C THR A 178 -4.04 -5.55 13.59
N SER A 179 -4.57 -6.33 12.65
CA SER A 179 -5.91 -6.91 12.74
C SER A 179 -6.06 -7.87 13.91
N HIS A 180 -5.04 -8.70 14.14
CA HIS A 180 -5.01 -9.61 15.29
C HIS A 180 -4.94 -8.85 16.61
N GLY A 181 -4.16 -7.75 16.66
CA GLY A 181 -4.05 -6.90 17.85
C GLY A 181 -5.36 -6.22 18.27
N VAL A 182 -6.27 -5.98 17.29
CA VAL A 182 -7.58 -5.34 17.54
C VAL A 182 -8.76 -6.32 17.45
N GLY A 183 -8.49 -7.61 17.19
CA GLY A 183 -9.52 -8.65 17.10
C GLY A 183 -10.36 -8.61 15.81
N ALA A 184 -9.87 -7.98 14.73
CA ALA A 184 -10.50 -8.01 13.41
C ALA A 184 -9.94 -9.16 12.56
N GLN A 185 -10.80 -9.92 11.88
CA GLN A 185 -10.38 -11.03 11.02
C GLN A 185 -10.29 -10.58 9.57
N LEU A 186 -9.17 -10.91 8.90
CA LEU A 186 -8.92 -10.58 7.49
C LEU A 186 -8.62 -11.85 6.65
N PRO A 187 -9.60 -12.77 6.50
CA PRO A 187 -9.35 -14.08 5.87
C PRO A 187 -8.93 -13.96 4.40
N LEU A 188 -9.51 -13.04 3.64
CA LEU A 188 -9.13 -12.84 2.24
C LEU A 188 -7.72 -12.25 2.10
N THR A 189 -7.36 -11.32 2.98
CA THR A 189 -6.01 -10.73 3.02
C THR A 189 -4.96 -11.81 3.34
N ALA A 190 -5.24 -12.68 4.29
CA ALA A 190 -4.36 -13.80 4.62
C ALA A 190 -4.17 -14.74 3.42
N ALA A 191 -5.25 -15.09 2.73
CA ALA A 191 -5.17 -15.93 1.54
C ALA A 191 -4.31 -15.28 0.43
N VAL A 192 -4.54 -14.01 0.12
CA VAL A 192 -3.77 -13.28 -0.91
C VAL A 192 -2.30 -13.13 -0.51
N MET A 193 -2.02 -12.93 0.77
CA MET A 193 -0.65 -12.88 1.25
C MET A 193 0.09 -14.20 0.99
N GLU A 194 -0.55 -15.35 1.26
CA GLU A 194 0.04 -16.67 0.98
C GLU A 194 0.29 -16.90 -0.53
N MET A 195 -0.61 -16.42 -1.39
CA MET A 195 -0.40 -16.47 -2.84
C MET A 195 0.82 -15.63 -3.26
N MET A 196 0.99 -14.44 -2.70
CA MET A 196 2.17 -13.60 -2.94
C MET A 196 3.45 -14.23 -2.38
N GLN A 197 3.39 -14.91 -1.23
CA GLN A 197 4.51 -15.66 -0.67
C GLN A 197 4.94 -16.81 -1.60
N ALA A 198 3.99 -17.53 -2.19
CA ALA A 198 4.28 -18.57 -3.18
C ALA A 198 5.02 -17.99 -4.41
N LEU A 199 4.57 -16.85 -4.93
CA LEU A 199 5.24 -16.16 -6.03
C LEU A 199 6.64 -15.65 -5.66
N ARG A 200 6.83 -15.18 -4.43
CA ARG A 200 8.16 -14.82 -3.93
C ARG A 200 9.10 -16.03 -3.91
N ALA A 201 8.61 -17.18 -3.49
CA ALA A 201 9.38 -18.45 -3.52
C ALA A 201 9.71 -18.87 -4.95
N ASP A 202 8.84 -18.58 -5.92
CA ASP A 202 9.06 -18.78 -7.36
C ASP A 202 10.02 -17.72 -7.99
N GLY A 203 10.59 -16.80 -7.20
CA GLY A 203 11.55 -15.79 -7.64
C GLY A 203 10.92 -14.46 -8.14
N LEU A 204 9.61 -14.28 -7.98
CA LEU A 204 8.88 -13.08 -8.45
C LEU A 204 8.76 -11.97 -7.39
N GLY A 205 9.47 -12.05 -6.27
CA GLY A 205 9.38 -11.06 -5.17
C GLY A 205 9.64 -9.62 -5.60
N THR A 206 10.53 -9.41 -6.58
CA THR A 206 10.89 -8.10 -7.12
C THR A 206 10.00 -7.65 -8.29
N ALA A 207 9.13 -8.51 -8.81
CA ALA A 207 8.16 -8.16 -9.85
C ALA A 207 7.05 -7.26 -9.31
N ASP A 208 6.36 -6.55 -10.22
CA ASP A 208 5.15 -5.79 -9.86
C ASP A 208 4.09 -6.71 -9.26
N HIS A 209 3.34 -6.23 -8.27
CA HIS A 209 2.31 -7.00 -7.60
C HIS A 209 1.16 -7.46 -8.51
N SER A 210 1.04 -6.91 -9.72
CA SER A 210 0.14 -7.44 -10.77
C SER A 210 0.54 -8.85 -11.21
N ALA A 211 1.79 -9.27 -11.00
CA ALA A 211 2.24 -10.65 -11.23
C ALA A 211 1.52 -11.67 -10.33
N LEU A 212 0.65 -11.25 -9.39
CA LEU A 212 -0.28 -12.14 -8.70
C LEU A 212 -1.13 -12.95 -9.69
N ALA A 213 -1.38 -12.45 -10.90
CA ALA A 213 -2.02 -13.18 -11.97
C ALA A 213 -1.30 -14.50 -12.31
N CYS A 214 0.02 -14.54 -12.24
CA CYS A 214 0.81 -15.75 -12.53
C CYS A 214 0.49 -16.91 -11.57
N TYR A 215 0.06 -16.62 -10.35
CA TYR A 215 -0.40 -17.66 -9.42
C TYR A 215 -1.64 -18.37 -9.95
N TYR A 216 -2.65 -17.62 -10.39
CA TYR A 216 -3.90 -18.16 -10.93
C TYR A 216 -3.69 -18.85 -12.29
N GLU A 217 -2.86 -18.26 -13.15
CA GLU A 217 -2.45 -18.85 -14.44
C GLU A 217 -1.82 -20.23 -14.26
N LYS A 218 -0.92 -20.38 -13.28
CA LYS A 218 -0.27 -21.65 -12.94
C LYS A 218 -1.31 -22.71 -12.54
N LEU A 219 -2.30 -22.34 -11.71
CA LEU A 219 -3.37 -23.25 -11.30
C LEU A 219 -4.27 -23.65 -12.48
N ALA A 220 -4.65 -22.70 -13.31
CA ALA A 220 -5.55 -22.90 -14.43
C ALA A 220 -4.84 -23.46 -15.68
N LYS A 221 -3.49 -23.48 -15.71
CA LYS A 221 -2.67 -23.85 -16.89
C LYS A 221 -3.07 -23.06 -18.13
N VAL A 222 -3.10 -21.75 -18.00
CA VAL A 222 -3.32 -20.79 -19.09
C VAL A 222 -2.41 -19.58 -18.86
N GLU A 223 -2.25 -18.74 -19.88
CA GLU A 223 -1.57 -17.47 -19.77
C GLU A 223 -2.52 -16.35 -20.24
N VAL A 224 -2.68 -15.31 -19.43
CA VAL A 224 -3.55 -14.17 -19.73
C VAL A 224 -2.80 -13.20 -20.62
N THR A 225 -3.12 -13.23 -21.91
CA THR A 225 -2.53 -12.36 -22.95
C THR A 225 -3.64 -11.80 -23.84
N ARG A 226 -3.38 -10.65 -24.47
CA ARG A 226 -4.25 -10.09 -25.52
C ARG A 226 -3.77 -10.41 -26.93
#